data_738440179fd06443d69e8ce8c9553cbd
#
_entry.id   738440179fd06443d69e8ce8c9553cbd
#
_cell.length_a   1.000
_cell.length_b   1.000
_cell.length_c   1.000
_cell.angle_alpha   90.00
_cell.angle_beta   90.00
_cell.angle_gamma   90.00
#
_symmetry.space_group_name_H-M   'P 1'
#
loop_
_entity.id
_entity.type
_entity.pdbx_description
1 polymer ?
#
loop_
_entity_poly.entity_id
_entity_poly.type
_entity_poly.pdbx_seq_one_letter_code
_entity_poly.pdbx_strand_id
1 'polypeptide(L)'
;MARLHEYQGKAILAANGFKIPRGRAASTADEAVAAADELAGAKDDEVVIKIQAWTTGRAGIGGVAFAKEPEDVRTHAARMLAMKVGEFPVEAVLVEEKIAIEREFFLSFAIDDATRAPVIIFSAGGGSGIEERASSARRIACDVNRGPLEVEVKEAAESCGLSSEHAAQLGDSIRKLFAAARNVEARSLEINPLVLTNDGQFVAADCRLTIDDYAVARHPELKIEIAREFDHPPTALERVAYAVEQSDHRGTFYFAQLATAAADGSKGLAGFHGAGGGGSMMSMDAIVNAGFTIANFTDTSGNPSASKVYRASRIILAQPDLIGYFGSGSGVASQEQYWSAYGLAKAFWELDLDIPGVIRLGGNAEDRAVDVLRRMSKLLRAPVEGYRKTNAPATVAERFAKLVAGAGGTKWKPRTPRVPEFVRDPSATMLAVKGGRVWIDSAQWSRDSGMRRAVETHSGGLIVDRAGAPAASLASEEFANKDSELLACDVECRIAGVEGFHLELHIPGLDELVRRKVAAGAS
;
A
#
# COMPACT_ATOMS: atom_id res chain seq x y z
N MET A 1 -5.40 -6.74 2.10
CA MET A 1 -6.09 -7.35 0.93
C MET A 1 -7.00 -6.32 0.30
N ALA A 2 -6.91 -6.18 -1.01
CA ALA A 2 -7.70 -5.21 -1.76
C ALA A 2 -9.18 -5.61 -1.78
N ARG A 3 -10.05 -4.75 -1.23
CA ARG A 3 -11.50 -4.95 -1.18
C ARG A 3 -12.17 -4.11 -2.26
N LEU A 4 -13.11 -4.70 -2.98
CA LEU A 4 -13.95 -3.98 -3.92
C LEU A 4 -15.29 -3.59 -3.27
N HIS A 5 -15.90 -2.52 -3.78
CA HIS A 5 -17.29 -2.18 -3.45
C HIS A 5 -18.26 -3.18 -4.10
N GLU A 6 -19.48 -3.28 -3.55
CA GLU A 6 -20.51 -4.19 -4.04
C GLU A 6 -20.77 -4.02 -5.55
N TYR A 7 -20.91 -2.79 -6.04
CA TYR A 7 -21.19 -2.53 -7.46
C TYR A 7 -20.03 -3.02 -8.36
N GLN A 8 -18.78 -2.91 -7.92
CA GLN A 8 -17.62 -3.41 -8.66
C GLN A 8 -17.59 -4.94 -8.68
N GLY A 9 -17.84 -5.57 -7.53
CA GLY A 9 -17.97 -7.03 -7.44
C GLY A 9 -19.11 -7.58 -8.29
N LYS A 10 -20.27 -6.91 -8.29
CA LYS A 10 -21.41 -7.27 -9.16
C LYS A 10 -21.08 -7.16 -10.64
N ALA A 11 -20.32 -6.14 -11.06
CA ALA A 11 -19.88 -6.02 -12.45
C ALA A 11 -19.01 -7.22 -12.87
N ILE A 12 -18.13 -7.71 -11.97
CA ILE A 12 -17.33 -8.92 -12.19
C ILE A 12 -18.22 -10.16 -12.28
N LEU A 13 -19.21 -10.30 -11.38
CA LEU A 13 -20.17 -11.40 -11.43
C LEU A 13 -20.95 -11.42 -12.75
N ALA A 14 -21.44 -10.24 -13.19
CA ALA A 14 -22.15 -10.11 -14.47
C ALA A 14 -21.27 -10.50 -15.67
N ALA A 15 -20.01 -10.07 -15.69
CA ALA A 15 -19.04 -10.45 -16.73
C ALA A 15 -18.77 -11.98 -16.75
N ASN A 16 -19.03 -12.67 -15.64
CA ASN A 16 -18.91 -14.12 -15.51
C ASN A 16 -20.27 -14.86 -15.59
N GLY A 17 -21.29 -14.20 -16.12
CA GLY A 17 -22.58 -14.82 -16.48
C GLY A 17 -23.57 -14.95 -15.32
N PHE A 18 -23.39 -14.25 -14.20
CA PHE A 18 -24.43 -14.09 -13.21
C PHE A 18 -25.44 -13.02 -13.64
N LYS A 19 -26.70 -13.23 -13.31
CA LYS A 19 -27.67 -12.15 -13.28
C LYS A 19 -27.48 -11.33 -12.01
N ILE A 20 -27.52 -10.01 -12.15
CA ILE A 20 -27.48 -9.04 -11.06
C ILE A 20 -28.67 -8.11 -11.19
N PRO A 21 -29.13 -7.44 -10.11
CA PRO A 21 -30.13 -6.38 -10.21
C PRO A 21 -29.60 -5.26 -11.12
N ARG A 22 -30.49 -4.68 -11.94
CA ARG A 22 -30.16 -3.46 -12.67
C ARG A 22 -29.89 -2.35 -11.67
N GLY A 23 -28.84 -1.59 -11.86
CA GLY A 23 -28.50 -0.52 -10.94
C GLY A 23 -27.24 0.22 -11.32
N ARG A 24 -27.02 1.35 -10.63
CA ARG A 24 -25.87 2.21 -10.84
C ARG A 24 -25.38 2.83 -9.53
N ALA A 25 -24.06 2.94 -9.39
CA ALA A 25 -23.46 3.71 -8.30
C ALA A 25 -23.61 5.22 -8.55
N ALA A 26 -23.83 5.97 -7.48
CA ALA A 26 -24.00 7.41 -7.47
C ALA A 26 -23.18 8.03 -6.34
N SER A 27 -22.45 9.12 -6.64
CA SER A 27 -21.61 9.86 -5.69
C SER A 27 -22.30 11.13 -5.17
N THR A 28 -23.46 11.47 -5.73
CA THR A 28 -24.29 12.60 -5.31
C THR A 28 -25.76 12.18 -5.22
N ALA A 29 -26.55 12.94 -4.47
CA ALA A 29 -27.99 12.70 -4.37
C ALA A 29 -28.70 12.89 -5.72
N ASP A 30 -28.26 13.82 -6.57
CA ASP A 30 -28.81 14.04 -7.91
C ASP A 30 -28.51 12.85 -8.84
N GLU A 31 -27.31 12.30 -8.79
CA GLU A 31 -26.96 11.08 -9.53
C GLU A 31 -27.80 9.88 -9.07
N ALA A 32 -28.10 9.80 -7.77
CA ALA A 32 -28.94 8.73 -7.23
C ALA A 32 -30.37 8.82 -7.73
N VAL A 33 -30.95 10.03 -7.81
CA VAL A 33 -32.26 10.25 -8.39
C VAL A 33 -32.27 9.89 -9.88
N ALA A 34 -31.25 10.34 -10.64
CA ALA A 34 -31.14 10.00 -12.05
C ALA A 34 -30.99 8.47 -12.26
N ALA A 35 -30.29 7.78 -11.37
CA ALA A 35 -30.17 6.31 -11.41
C ALA A 35 -31.53 5.63 -11.15
N ALA A 36 -32.31 6.14 -10.20
CA ALA A 36 -33.66 5.63 -9.92
C ALA A 36 -34.63 5.86 -11.09
N ASP A 37 -34.58 7.03 -11.73
CA ASP A 37 -35.40 7.35 -12.91
C ASP A 37 -35.11 6.41 -14.10
N GLU A 38 -33.83 6.03 -14.29
CA GLU A 38 -33.44 5.06 -15.33
C GLU A 38 -33.96 3.64 -15.05
N LEU A 39 -34.19 3.29 -13.77
CA LEU A 39 -34.73 2.00 -13.37
C LEU A 39 -36.25 1.92 -13.38
N ALA A 40 -36.92 3.07 -13.27
CA ALA A 40 -38.36 3.18 -13.28
C ALA A 40 -38.92 2.84 -14.69
N GLY A 41 -39.13 1.54 -14.93
CA GLY A 41 -39.77 1.03 -16.14
C GLY A 41 -41.30 1.02 -16.07
N ALA A 42 -41.89 1.13 -14.88
CA ALA A 42 -43.32 1.24 -14.59
C ALA A 42 -43.49 2.06 -13.30
N LYS A 43 -44.62 2.78 -13.23
CA LYS A 43 -44.95 3.84 -12.27
C LYS A 43 -44.95 3.44 -10.76
N ASP A 44 -44.63 2.19 -10.40
CA ASP A 44 -44.72 1.65 -9.04
C ASP A 44 -43.46 0.89 -8.56
N ASP A 45 -42.34 0.94 -9.28
CA ASP A 45 -41.15 0.15 -8.93
C ASP A 45 -40.36 0.83 -7.83
N GLU A 46 -40.29 0.15 -6.68
CA GLU A 46 -39.46 0.55 -5.55
C GLU A 46 -37.97 0.25 -5.84
N VAL A 47 -37.09 1.20 -5.60
CA VAL A 47 -35.64 1.01 -5.68
C VAL A 47 -35.03 0.75 -4.32
N VAL A 48 -33.89 0.08 -4.32
CA VAL A 48 -33.06 -0.15 -3.13
C VAL A 48 -31.82 0.74 -3.22
N ILE A 49 -31.54 1.48 -2.15
CA ILE A 49 -30.37 2.34 -2.03
C ILE A 49 -29.45 1.73 -0.96
N LYS A 50 -28.20 1.47 -1.31
CA LYS A 50 -27.23 0.80 -0.44
C LYS A 50 -25.94 1.61 -0.36
N ILE A 51 -25.40 1.84 0.84
CA ILE A 51 -24.07 2.45 0.99
C ILE A 51 -23.01 1.54 0.37
N GLN A 52 -22.01 2.13 -0.23
CA GLN A 52 -20.83 1.43 -0.71
C GLN A 52 -19.72 1.57 0.33
N ALA A 53 -19.67 0.61 1.24
CA ALA A 53 -18.72 0.56 2.36
C ALA A 53 -18.30 -0.88 2.65
N TRP A 54 -17.07 -1.03 3.11
CA TRP A 54 -16.50 -2.35 3.44
C TRP A 54 -16.92 -2.82 4.84
N THR A 55 -18.20 -3.07 5.03
CA THR A 55 -18.77 -3.51 6.31
C THR A 55 -19.81 -4.61 6.11
N THR A 56 -20.06 -5.38 7.15
CA THR A 56 -21.19 -6.31 7.26
C THR A 56 -22.37 -5.63 7.96
N GLY A 57 -23.57 -6.18 7.80
CA GLY A 57 -24.76 -5.71 8.51
C GLY A 57 -25.18 -4.27 8.14
N ARG A 58 -24.96 -3.84 6.91
CA ARG A 58 -25.29 -2.47 6.42
C ARG A 58 -26.71 -2.03 6.76
N ALA A 59 -27.68 -2.93 6.71
CA ALA A 59 -29.06 -2.62 7.07
C ALA A 59 -29.20 -2.17 8.53
N GLY A 60 -28.48 -2.81 9.45
CA GLY A 60 -28.52 -2.50 10.89
C GLY A 60 -28.00 -1.11 11.24
N ILE A 61 -27.12 -0.54 10.43
CA ILE A 61 -26.60 0.82 10.59
C ILE A 61 -27.34 1.86 9.74
N GLY A 62 -28.48 1.50 9.11
CA GLY A 62 -29.24 2.38 8.24
C GLY A 62 -28.61 2.60 6.85
N GLY A 63 -27.68 1.72 6.45
CA GLY A 63 -27.00 1.75 5.16
C GLY A 63 -27.76 1.11 4.00
N VAL A 64 -29.01 0.70 4.21
CA VAL A 64 -29.93 0.21 3.18
C VAL A 64 -31.27 0.93 3.38
N ALA A 65 -31.86 1.41 2.30
CA ALA A 65 -33.18 2.03 2.29
C ALA A 65 -33.95 1.64 1.01
N PHE A 66 -35.25 1.77 1.08
CA PHE A 66 -36.17 1.57 -0.04
C PHE A 66 -36.87 2.89 -0.34
N ALA A 67 -37.05 3.20 -1.60
CA ALA A 67 -37.70 4.43 -2.03
C ALA A 67 -38.51 4.21 -3.31
N LYS A 68 -39.60 4.95 -3.45
CA LYS A 68 -40.43 4.98 -4.67
C LYS A 68 -40.36 6.35 -5.36
N GLU A 69 -40.42 7.40 -4.55
CA GLU A 69 -40.48 8.76 -5.06
C GLU A 69 -39.05 9.35 -5.18
N PRO A 70 -38.79 10.16 -6.21
CA PRO A 70 -37.49 10.80 -6.40
C PRO A 70 -36.99 11.59 -5.17
N GLU A 71 -37.90 12.21 -4.41
CA GLU A 71 -37.54 12.98 -3.21
C GLU A 71 -37.10 12.09 -2.06
N ASP A 72 -37.69 10.89 -1.92
CA ASP A 72 -37.24 9.89 -0.95
C ASP A 72 -35.86 9.35 -1.33
N VAL A 73 -35.62 9.08 -2.61
CA VAL A 73 -34.30 8.69 -3.13
C VAL A 73 -33.26 9.76 -2.80
N ARG A 74 -33.55 11.03 -3.05
CA ARG A 74 -32.69 12.18 -2.73
C ARG A 74 -32.36 12.21 -1.23
N THR A 75 -33.39 12.13 -0.40
CA THR A 75 -33.26 12.21 1.05
C THR A 75 -32.40 11.06 1.58
N HIS A 76 -32.67 9.82 1.16
CA HIS A 76 -31.91 8.65 1.59
C HIS A 76 -30.47 8.71 1.10
N ALA A 77 -30.22 9.05 -0.17
CA ALA A 77 -28.89 9.16 -0.74
C ALA A 77 -28.06 10.25 -0.03
N ALA A 78 -28.63 11.45 0.18
CA ALA A 78 -27.94 12.53 0.88
C ALA A 78 -27.56 12.13 2.32
N ARG A 79 -28.48 11.50 3.04
CA ARG A 79 -28.20 10.99 4.40
C ARG A 79 -27.08 9.95 4.39
N MET A 80 -27.13 8.99 3.46
CA MET A 80 -26.15 7.91 3.36
C MET A 80 -24.75 8.41 2.95
N LEU A 81 -24.66 9.34 2.02
CA LEU A 81 -23.40 9.96 1.59
C LEU A 81 -22.75 10.83 2.70
N ALA A 82 -23.53 11.26 3.70
CA ALA A 82 -23.01 11.94 4.87
C ALA A 82 -22.53 10.98 5.99
N MET A 83 -22.72 9.67 5.83
CA MET A 83 -22.31 8.66 6.83
C MET A 83 -20.80 8.40 6.80
N LYS A 84 -20.32 7.90 7.94
CA LYS A 84 -19.02 7.22 8.04
C LYS A 84 -19.24 5.80 8.54
N VAL A 85 -18.40 4.89 8.07
CA VAL A 85 -18.31 3.50 8.54
C VAL A 85 -16.90 3.30 9.08
N GLY A 86 -16.76 3.27 10.41
CA GLY A 86 -15.46 3.45 11.04
C GLY A 86 -14.89 4.82 10.66
N GLU A 87 -13.66 4.85 10.19
CA GLU A 87 -12.99 6.07 9.73
C GLU A 87 -13.27 6.41 8.25
N PHE A 88 -13.93 5.50 7.50
CA PHE A 88 -14.18 5.69 6.07
C PHE A 88 -15.46 6.48 5.82
N PRO A 89 -15.40 7.59 5.07
CA PRO A 89 -16.59 8.25 4.56
C PRO A 89 -17.30 7.35 3.54
N VAL A 90 -18.62 7.44 3.47
CA VAL A 90 -19.40 6.81 2.38
C VAL A 90 -19.30 7.70 1.15
N GLU A 91 -18.48 7.29 0.18
CA GLU A 91 -18.21 8.06 -1.04
C GLU A 91 -19.23 7.80 -2.15
N ALA A 92 -19.98 6.72 -2.08
CA ALA A 92 -21.00 6.37 -3.06
C ALA A 92 -22.14 5.55 -2.44
N VAL A 93 -23.29 5.62 -3.08
CA VAL A 93 -24.43 4.72 -2.88
C VAL A 93 -24.68 3.93 -4.15
N LEU A 94 -25.21 2.71 -4.04
CA LEU A 94 -25.69 1.90 -5.15
C LEU A 94 -27.21 1.97 -5.16
N VAL A 95 -27.79 2.42 -6.26
CA VAL A 95 -29.24 2.44 -6.49
C VAL A 95 -29.59 1.29 -7.42
N GLU A 96 -30.44 0.38 -6.99
CA GLU A 96 -30.79 -0.84 -7.71
C GLU A 96 -32.31 -1.07 -7.73
N GLU A 97 -32.79 -1.80 -8.74
CA GLU A 97 -34.15 -2.31 -8.75
C GLU A 97 -34.39 -3.24 -7.56
N LYS A 98 -35.56 -3.15 -6.98
CA LYS A 98 -36.02 -4.12 -5.99
C LYS A 98 -36.43 -5.41 -6.67
N ILE A 99 -35.85 -6.53 -6.26
CA ILE A 99 -36.18 -7.85 -6.79
C ILE A 99 -37.17 -8.59 -5.89
N ALA A 100 -38.08 -9.36 -6.50
CA ALA A 100 -39.03 -10.20 -5.78
C ALA A 100 -38.36 -11.54 -5.42
N ILE A 101 -38.08 -11.74 -4.13
CA ILE A 101 -37.33 -12.89 -3.60
C ILE A 101 -38.29 -14.01 -3.18
N GLU A 102 -38.11 -15.19 -3.75
CA GLU A 102 -38.77 -16.42 -3.31
C GLU A 102 -37.93 -17.14 -2.25
N ARG A 103 -36.61 -17.30 -2.54
CA ARG A 103 -35.68 -17.98 -1.61
C ARG A 103 -34.30 -17.32 -1.67
N GLU A 104 -33.61 -17.39 -0.53
CA GLU A 104 -32.25 -16.87 -0.37
C GLU A 104 -31.25 -18.00 -0.13
N PHE A 105 -30.09 -17.92 -0.75
CA PHE A 105 -28.97 -18.84 -0.59
C PHE A 105 -27.72 -18.06 -0.25
N PHE A 106 -26.81 -18.70 0.46
CA PHE A 106 -25.45 -18.23 0.67
C PHE A 106 -24.51 -19.00 -0.24
N LEU A 107 -23.64 -18.28 -0.94
CA LEU A 107 -22.62 -18.87 -1.81
C LEU A 107 -21.33 -18.08 -1.68
N SER A 108 -20.24 -18.76 -1.30
CA SER A 108 -18.94 -18.11 -1.12
C SER A 108 -17.79 -18.98 -1.64
N PHE A 109 -16.84 -18.36 -2.29
CA PHE A 109 -15.52 -18.91 -2.61
C PHE A 109 -14.52 -18.40 -1.57
N ALA A 110 -13.66 -19.29 -1.09
CA ALA A 110 -12.53 -18.94 -0.23
C ALA A 110 -11.33 -19.86 -0.49
N ILE A 111 -10.17 -19.46 0.00
CA ILE A 111 -9.00 -20.34 0.09
C ILE A 111 -8.98 -20.95 1.48
N ASP A 112 -8.99 -22.27 1.57
CA ASP A 112 -8.86 -23.00 2.81
C ASP A 112 -7.38 -23.23 3.14
N ASP A 113 -6.88 -22.54 4.16
CA ASP A 113 -5.47 -22.63 4.56
C ASP A 113 -5.10 -24.02 5.09
N ALA A 114 -6.04 -24.77 5.66
CA ALA A 114 -5.78 -26.10 6.19
C ALA A 114 -5.54 -27.14 5.07
N THR A 115 -6.35 -27.09 4.02
CA THR A 115 -6.21 -27.95 2.85
C THR A 115 -5.33 -27.35 1.76
N ARG A 116 -4.99 -26.05 1.85
CA ARG A 116 -4.26 -25.27 0.86
C ARG A 116 -4.91 -25.33 -0.53
N ALA A 117 -6.22 -25.29 -0.56
CA ALA A 117 -7.02 -25.44 -1.76
C ALA A 117 -8.22 -24.50 -1.78
N PRO A 118 -8.76 -24.17 -2.95
CA PRO A 118 -10.01 -23.46 -3.04
C PRO A 118 -11.16 -24.29 -2.47
N VAL A 119 -12.13 -23.62 -1.87
CA VAL A 119 -13.35 -24.23 -1.36
C VAL A 119 -14.55 -23.34 -1.69
N ILE A 120 -15.66 -23.94 -2.07
CA ILE A 120 -16.96 -23.28 -2.11
C ILE A 120 -17.71 -23.58 -0.83
N ILE A 121 -18.26 -22.55 -0.20
CA ILE A 121 -19.12 -22.67 0.99
C ILE A 121 -20.53 -22.33 0.53
N PHE A 122 -21.45 -23.25 0.76
CA PHE A 122 -22.84 -23.13 0.32
C PHE A 122 -23.79 -23.38 1.48
N SER A 123 -24.87 -22.58 1.56
CA SER A 123 -25.98 -22.80 2.47
C SER A 123 -27.32 -22.54 1.77
N ALA A 124 -28.32 -23.41 2.07
CA ALA A 124 -29.69 -23.27 1.58
C ALA A 124 -30.47 -22.12 2.25
N GLY A 125 -29.83 -21.36 3.14
CA GLY A 125 -30.36 -20.13 3.73
C GLY A 125 -29.32 -19.02 3.60
N GLY A 126 -29.69 -17.94 2.96
CA GLY A 126 -28.90 -16.72 2.81
C GLY A 126 -29.38 -15.59 3.73
N GLY A 127 -28.87 -14.38 3.49
CA GLY A 127 -29.24 -13.16 4.21
C GLY A 127 -28.61 -13.02 5.60
N SER A 128 -29.25 -12.25 6.45
CA SER A 128 -28.76 -11.96 7.81
C SER A 128 -28.66 -13.20 8.69
N GLY A 129 -27.65 -13.25 9.58
CA GLY A 129 -27.46 -14.35 10.55
C GLY A 129 -26.84 -15.62 9.96
N ILE A 130 -26.21 -15.54 8.78
CA ILE A 130 -25.50 -16.68 8.17
C ILE A 130 -24.34 -17.16 9.05
N GLU A 131 -23.70 -16.25 9.77
CA GLU A 131 -22.56 -16.55 10.66
C GLU A 131 -22.98 -17.49 11.82
N GLU A 132 -24.19 -17.34 12.33
CA GLU A 132 -24.77 -18.24 13.36
C GLU A 132 -25.08 -19.64 12.80
N ARG A 133 -25.27 -19.73 11.49
CA ARG A 133 -25.60 -20.96 10.75
C ARG A 133 -24.40 -21.59 10.05
N ALA A 134 -23.21 -21.07 10.30
CA ALA A 134 -21.97 -21.51 9.63
C ALA A 134 -21.71 -23.02 9.80
N SER A 135 -22.13 -23.62 10.93
CA SER A 135 -21.99 -25.07 11.19
C SER A 135 -22.84 -25.95 10.26
N SER A 136 -23.89 -25.42 9.64
CA SER A 136 -24.76 -26.13 8.70
C SER A 136 -24.39 -25.90 7.22
N ALA A 137 -23.42 -25.04 6.95
CA ALA A 137 -22.97 -24.76 5.60
C ALA A 137 -22.18 -25.96 5.02
N ARG A 138 -22.49 -26.33 3.78
CA ARG A 138 -21.71 -27.30 3.03
C ARG A 138 -20.41 -26.70 2.54
N ARG A 139 -19.35 -27.49 2.63
CA ARG A 139 -18.05 -27.19 2.01
C ARG A 139 -17.90 -28.09 0.80
N ILE A 140 -17.78 -27.50 -0.38
CA ILE A 140 -17.58 -28.19 -1.64
C ILE A 140 -16.10 -28.07 -1.99
N ALA A 141 -15.39 -29.18 -2.02
CA ALA A 141 -13.99 -29.21 -2.34
C ALA A 141 -13.75 -28.83 -3.80
N CYS A 142 -12.67 -28.08 -4.05
CA CYS A 142 -12.33 -27.62 -5.39
C CYS A 142 -10.91 -28.07 -5.77
N ASP A 143 -10.77 -28.64 -6.96
CA ASP A 143 -9.47 -28.74 -7.62
C ASP A 143 -9.06 -27.36 -8.14
N VAL A 144 -7.80 -26.99 -7.96
CA VAL A 144 -7.28 -25.68 -8.35
C VAL A 144 -7.46 -25.37 -9.84
N ASN A 145 -7.40 -26.39 -10.69
CA ASN A 145 -7.47 -26.23 -12.14
C ASN A 145 -8.86 -26.60 -12.71
N ARG A 146 -9.50 -27.62 -12.14
CA ARG A 146 -10.76 -28.18 -12.66
C ARG A 146 -12.00 -27.56 -12.04
N GLY A 147 -11.85 -26.96 -10.85
CA GLY A 147 -12.98 -26.35 -10.12
C GLY A 147 -13.62 -27.27 -9.10
N PRO A 148 -14.86 -26.96 -8.70
CA PRO A 148 -15.58 -27.70 -7.67
C PRO A 148 -15.88 -29.15 -8.12
N LEU A 149 -15.89 -30.07 -7.16
CA LEU A 149 -16.18 -31.49 -7.43
C LEU A 149 -17.65 -31.65 -7.83
N GLU A 150 -17.91 -32.13 -9.04
CA GLU A 150 -19.24 -32.22 -9.64
C GLU A 150 -20.24 -33.05 -8.82
N VAL A 151 -19.78 -34.10 -8.15
CA VAL A 151 -20.63 -34.91 -7.26
C VAL A 151 -21.13 -34.05 -6.10
N GLU A 152 -20.24 -33.30 -5.46
CA GLU A 152 -20.61 -32.44 -4.32
C GLU A 152 -21.49 -31.25 -4.75
N VAL A 153 -21.25 -30.68 -5.94
CA VAL A 153 -22.10 -29.64 -6.54
C VAL A 153 -23.51 -30.15 -6.74
N LYS A 154 -23.66 -31.33 -7.33
CA LYS A 154 -24.96 -31.95 -7.58
C LYS A 154 -25.69 -32.25 -6.27
N GLU A 155 -25.03 -32.87 -5.31
CA GLU A 155 -25.60 -33.17 -4.00
C GLU A 155 -26.03 -31.89 -3.24
N ALA A 156 -25.22 -30.81 -3.32
CA ALA A 156 -25.57 -29.55 -2.70
C ALA A 156 -26.84 -28.94 -3.30
N ALA A 157 -26.94 -28.92 -4.62
CA ALA A 157 -28.10 -28.38 -5.33
C ALA A 157 -29.37 -29.22 -5.10
N GLU A 158 -29.28 -30.54 -5.16
CA GLU A 158 -30.41 -31.46 -4.95
C GLU A 158 -30.93 -31.43 -3.49
N SER A 159 -30.03 -31.21 -2.52
CA SER A 159 -30.40 -31.13 -1.11
C SER A 159 -31.33 -29.96 -0.73
N CYS A 160 -31.46 -28.98 -1.65
CA CYS A 160 -32.28 -27.78 -1.42
C CYS A 160 -33.79 -28.01 -1.66
N GLY A 161 -34.22 -29.16 -2.14
CA GLY A 161 -35.62 -29.44 -2.47
C GLY A 161 -36.17 -28.54 -3.59
N LEU A 162 -35.30 -28.14 -4.52
CA LEU A 162 -35.65 -27.39 -5.71
C LEU A 162 -36.16 -28.31 -6.83
N SER A 163 -36.80 -27.72 -7.85
CA SER A 163 -37.05 -28.44 -9.09
C SER A 163 -35.74 -28.85 -9.75
N SER A 164 -35.75 -29.89 -10.60
CA SER A 164 -34.53 -30.31 -11.33
C SER A 164 -33.91 -29.18 -12.13
N GLU A 165 -34.73 -28.29 -12.69
CA GLU A 165 -34.26 -27.13 -13.45
C GLU A 165 -33.55 -26.13 -12.53
N HIS A 166 -34.17 -25.74 -11.41
CA HIS A 166 -33.56 -24.80 -10.47
C HIS A 166 -32.33 -25.40 -9.78
N ALA A 167 -32.31 -26.71 -9.52
CA ALA A 167 -31.11 -27.39 -9.01
C ALA A 167 -29.96 -27.33 -10.02
N ALA A 168 -30.24 -27.49 -11.31
CA ALA A 168 -29.22 -27.36 -12.35
C ALA A 168 -28.68 -25.91 -12.46
N GLN A 169 -29.56 -24.90 -12.37
CA GLN A 169 -29.17 -23.48 -12.36
C GLN A 169 -28.33 -23.12 -11.12
N LEU A 170 -28.67 -23.66 -9.95
CA LEU A 170 -27.88 -23.48 -8.73
C LEU A 170 -26.50 -24.11 -8.86
N GLY A 171 -26.42 -25.33 -9.41
CA GLY A 171 -25.14 -25.98 -9.71
C GLY A 171 -24.28 -25.17 -10.69
N ASP A 172 -24.90 -24.57 -11.71
CA ASP A 172 -24.22 -23.67 -12.63
C ASP A 172 -23.71 -22.40 -11.91
N SER A 173 -24.49 -21.83 -10.99
CA SER A 173 -24.06 -20.69 -10.18
C SER A 173 -22.83 -21.01 -9.32
N ILE A 174 -22.76 -22.22 -8.76
CA ILE A 174 -21.59 -22.68 -7.99
C ILE A 174 -20.32 -22.73 -8.88
N ARG A 175 -20.44 -23.26 -10.10
CA ARG A 175 -19.32 -23.32 -11.06
C ARG A 175 -18.87 -21.92 -11.51
N LYS A 176 -19.85 -21.05 -11.81
CA LYS A 176 -19.60 -19.67 -12.21
C LYS A 176 -18.87 -18.87 -11.12
N LEU A 177 -19.23 -19.09 -9.84
CA LEU A 177 -18.55 -18.41 -8.73
C LEU A 177 -17.07 -18.79 -8.68
N PHE A 178 -16.75 -20.07 -8.83
CA PHE A 178 -15.36 -20.53 -8.89
C PHE A 178 -14.61 -19.88 -10.07
N ALA A 179 -15.21 -19.88 -11.26
CA ALA A 179 -14.60 -19.28 -12.44
C ALA A 179 -14.39 -17.76 -12.25
N ALA A 180 -15.39 -17.04 -11.73
CA ALA A 180 -15.30 -15.62 -11.46
C ALA A 180 -14.17 -15.30 -10.46
N ALA A 181 -14.08 -16.07 -9.37
CA ALA A 181 -13.04 -15.90 -8.36
C ALA A 181 -11.64 -16.16 -8.95
N ARG A 182 -11.49 -17.19 -9.78
CA ARG A 182 -10.22 -17.50 -10.46
C ARG A 182 -9.82 -16.45 -11.48
N ASN A 183 -10.76 -15.93 -12.24
CA ASN A 183 -10.50 -14.93 -13.27
C ASN A 183 -9.93 -13.63 -12.73
N VAL A 184 -10.26 -13.24 -11.49
CA VAL A 184 -9.74 -12.04 -10.85
C VAL A 184 -8.78 -12.33 -9.70
N GLU A 185 -8.35 -13.59 -9.56
CA GLU A 185 -7.45 -14.02 -8.48
C GLU A 185 -7.93 -13.61 -7.09
N ALA A 186 -9.22 -13.86 -6.82
CA ALA A 186 -9.84 -13.53 -5.56
C ALA A 186 -9.31 -14.39 -4.41
N ARG A 187 -9.14 -13.77 -3.24
CA ARG A 187 -8.96 -14.47 -1.96
C ARG A 187 -10.29 -14.95 -1.40
N SER A 188 -11.33 -14.14 -1.60
CA SER A 188 -12.71 -14.49 -1.28
C SER A 188 -13.68 -13.79 -2.21
N LEU A 189 -14.76 -14.47 -2.56
CA LEU A 189 -15.88 -13.92 -3.32
C LEU A 189 -17.17 -14.50 -2.75
N GLU A 190 -18.00 -13.63 -2.18
CA GLU A 190 -19.24 -14.01 -1.49
C GLU A 190 -20.43 -13.36 -2.19
N ILE A 191 -21.48 -14.15 -2.37
CA ILE A 191 -22.82 -13.72 -2.77
C ILE A 191 -23.75 -14.02 -1.60
N ASN A 192 -24.25 -12.98 -0.95
CA ASN A 192 -25.12 -13.11 0.22
C ASN A 192 -26.18 -12.00 0.30
N PRO A 193 -27.39 -12.28 -0.26
CA PRO A 193 -27.85 -13.55 -0.81
C PRO A 193 -27.66 -13.73 -2.32
N LEU A 194 -27.50 -14.99 -2.73
CA LEU A 194 -27.91 -15.43 -4.06
C LEU A 194 -29.40 -15.75 -3.96
N VAL A 195 -30.24 -15.12 -4.75
CA VAL A 195 -31.69 -15.26 -4.64
C VAL A 195 -32.28 -16.03 -5.80
N LEU A 196 -33.26 -16.88 -5.50
CA LEU A 196 -34.21 -17.37 -6.49
C LEU A 196 -35.39 -16.40 -6.48
N THR A 197 -35.69 -15.83 -7.62
CA THR A 197 -36.78 -14.89 -7.80
C THR A 197 -38.11 -15.61 -8.11
N ASN A 198 -39.24 -14.92 -7.94
CA ASN A 198 -40.57 -15.49 -8.20
C ASN A 198 -40.77 -15.93 -9.67
N ASP A 199 -39.98 -15.42 -10.60
CA ASP A 199 -39.95 -15.80 -12.01
C ASP A 199 -38.93 -16.92 -12.32
N GLY A 200 -38.39 -17.55 -11.28
CA GLY A 200 -37.51 -18.72 -11.38
C GLY A 200 -36.09 -18.44 -11.81
N GLN A 201 -35.58 -17.22 -11.59
CA GLN A 201 -34.21 -16.85 -11.96
C GLN A 201 -33.31 -16.78 -10.73
N PHE A 202 -32.04 -17.21 -10.87
CA PHE A 202 -31.02 -16.95 -9.87
C PHE A 202 -30.36 -15.60 -10.11
N VAL A 203 -30.36 -14.73 -9.09
CA VAL A 203 -29.81 -13.36 -9.15
C VAL A 203 -28.86 -13.13 -7.97
N ALA A 204 -27.69 -12.62 -8.20
CA ALA A 204 -26.74 -12.20 -7.16
C ALA A 204 -27.14 -10.83 -6.60
N ALA A 205 -27.84 -10.84 -5.46
CA ALA A 205 -28.42 -9.62 -4.87
C ALA A 205 -27.42 -8.78 -4.08
N ASP A 206 -26.30 -9.38 -3.67
CA ASP A 206 -25.17 -8.70 -3.04
C ASP A 206 -23.86 -9.37 -3.47
N CYS A 207 -22.74 -8.65 -3.34
CA CYS A 207 -21.42 -9.16 -3.65
C CYS A 207 -20.37 -8.58 -2.71
N ARG A 208 -19.56 -9.46 -2.14
CA ARG A 208 -18.37 -9.06 -1.38
C ARG A 208 -17.15 -9.74 -1.98
N LEU A 209 -16.20 -8.95 -2.45
CA LEU A 209 -15.04 -9.45 -3.17
C LEU A 209 -13.75 -8.86 -2.60
N THR A 210 -12.82 -9.76 -2.33
CA THR A 210 -11.45 -9.42 -1.91
C THR A 210 -10.46 -10.04 -2.88
N ILE A 211 -9.59 -9.21 -3.45
CA ILE A 211 -8.54 -9.60 -4.39
C ILE A 211 -7.24 -9.87 -3.62
N ASP A 212 -6.43 -10.79 -4.11
CA ASP A 212 -5.07 -10.96 -3.62
C ASP A 212 -4.23 -9.71 -3.95
N ASP A 213 -3.54 -9.14 -2.97
CA ASP A 213 -2.76 -7.91 -3.16
C ASP A 213 -1.70 -8.06 -4.27
N TYR A 214 -1.10 -9.24 -4.39
CA TYR A 214 -0.12 -9.54 -5.44
C TYR A 214 -0.74 -9.74 -6.83
N ALA A 215 -2.05 -9.93 -6.91
CA ALA A 215 -2.77 -10.03 -8.18
C ALA A 215 -3.14 -8.65 -8.78
N VAL A 216 -3.25 -7.62 -7.94
CA VAL A 216 -3.74 -6.30 -8.37
C VAL A 216 -2.97 -5.74 -9.57
N ALA A 217 -1.65 -5.93 -9.63
CA ALA A 217 -0.83 -5.47 -10.75
C ALA A 217 -1.17 -6.17 -12.09
N ARG A 218 -1.79 -7.37 -12.05
CA ARG A 218 -2.24 -8.12 -13.24
C ARG A 218 -3.64 -7.74 -13.68
N HIS A 219 -4.38 -7.01 -12.83
CA HIS A 219 -5.77 -6.60 -13.04
C HIS A 219 -5.94 -5.08 -13.02
N PRO A 220 -5.26 -4.33 -13.92
CA PRO A 220 -5.37 -2.86 -13.95
C PRO A 220 -6.79 -2.37 -14.25
N GLU A 221 -7.63 -3.20 -14.89
CA GLU A 221 -9.03 -2.93 -15.16
C GLU A 221 -9.88 -2.76 -13.90
N LEU A 222 -9.46 -3.33 -12.76
CA LEU A 222 -10.15 -3.19 -11.47
C LEU A 222 -9.94 -1.81 -10.83
N LYS A 223 -8.97 -1.03 -11.32
CA LYS A 223 -8.66 0.34 -10.86
C LYS A 223 -8.46 0.44 -9.34
N ILE A 224 -7.84 -0.57 -8.74
CA ILE A 224 -7.49 -0.57 -7.33
C ILE A 224 -6.27 0.34 -7.14
N GLU A 225 -6.44 1.41 -6.38
CA GLU A 225 -5.38 2.40 -6.14
C GLU A 225 -4.26 1.81 -5.28
N ILE A 226 -4.63 1.19 -4.16
CA ILE A 226 -3.67 0.59 -3.23
C ILE A 226 -4.11 -0.84 -2.91
N ALA A 227 -3.23 -1.80 -3.21
CA ALA A 227 -3.45 -3.21 -2.92
C ALA A 227 -3.16 -3.53 -1.45
N ARG A 228 -3.92 -2.94 -0.54
CA ARG A 228 -3.81 -3.13 0.91
C ARG A 228 -5.14 -2.97 1.60
N GLU A 229 -5.24 -3.55 2.78
CA GLU A 229 -6.34 -3.31 3.69
C GLU A 229 -5.88 -2.30 4.75
N PHE A 230 -6.60 -1.21 4.83
CA PHE A 230 -6.45 -0.20 5.87
C PHE A 230 -7.71 -0.16 6.74
N ASP A 231 -7.58 0.30 7.96
CA ASP A 231 -8.69 0.62 8.87
C ASP A 231 -9.16 2.08 8.75
N HIS A 232 -8.47 2.86 7.90
CA HIS A 232 -8.77 4.25 7.55
C HIS A 232 -8.50 4.49 6.05
N PRO A 233 -9.03 5.57 5.46
CA PRO A 233 -8.67 5.97 4.09
C PRO A 233 -7.17 6.21 3.96
N PRO A 234 -6.53 5.72 2.88
CA PRO A 234 -5.09 5.90 2.69
C PRO A 234 -4.69 7.37 2.78
N THR A 235 -3.69 7.66 3.61
CA THR A 235 -3.13 8.99 3.73
C THR A 235 -2.27 9.35 2.52
N ALA A 236 -1.95 10.64 2.33
CA ALA A 236 -1.06 11.07 1.26
C ALA A 236 0.32 10.39 1.34
N LEU A 237 0.84 10.18 2.55
CA LEU A 237 2.13 9.51 2.76
C LEU A 237 2.07 8.02 2.42
N GLU A 238 0.97 7.35 2.70
CA GLU A 238 0.76 5.94 2.35
C GLU A 238 0.64 5.76 0.84
N ARG A 239 -0.01 6.69 0.12
CA ARG A 239 -0.04 6.69 -1.35
C ARG A 239 1.35 6.85 -1.96
N VAL A 240 2.14 7.80 -1.44
CA VAL A 240 3.54 7.99 -1.87
C VAL A 240 4.38 6.75 -1.59
N ALA A 241 4.23 6.16 -0.41
CA ALA A 241 4.94 4.95 -0.02
C ALA A 241 4.59 3.76 -0.91
N TYR A 242 3.32 3.60 -1.25
CA TYR A 242 2.88 2.55 -2.17
C TYR A 242 3.46 2.72 -3.58
N ALA A 243 3.57 3.95 -4.07
CA ALA A 243 4.24 4.22 -5.34
C ALA A 243 5.74 3.85 -5.31
N VAL A 244 6.43 4.04 -4.17
CA VAL A 244 7.81 3.56 -3.96
C VAL A 244 7.87 2.04 -4.00
N GLU A 245 6.93 1.35 -3.34
CA GLU A 245 6.86 -0.11 -3.34
C GLU A 245 6.66 -0.69 -4.75
N GLN A 246 5.74 -0.12 -5.52
CA GLN A 246 5.48 -0.58 -6.89
C GLN A 246 6.69 -0.46 -7.82
N SER A 247 7.59 0.48 -7.56
CA SER A 247 8.82 0.67 -8.33
C SER A 247 10.01 -0.11 -7.78
N ASP A 248 9.86 -0.81 -6.65
CA ASP A 248 10.93 -1.50 -5.96
C ASP A 248 10.92 -3.01 -6.27
N HIS A 249 12.03 -3.51 -6.77
CA HIS A 249 12.23 -4.93 -7.09
C HIS A 249 13.08 -5.68 -6.05
N ARG A 250 13.47 -5.03 -4.94
CA ARG A 250 14.34 -5.60 -3.90
C ARG A 250 13.60 -5.79 -2.57
N GLY A 251 12.78 -6.82 -2.51
CA GLY A 251 12.01 -7.14 -1.32
C GLY A 251 10.75 -6.27 -1.18
N THR A 252 10.27 -6.10 0.04
CA THR A 252 9.07 -5.32 0.31
C THR A 252 9.42 -3.90 0.76
N PHE A 253 8.53 -2.98 0.46
CA PHE A 253 8.47 -1.68 1.11
C PHE A 253 7.07 -1.51 1.70
N TYR A 254 7.01 -1.29 3.00
CA TYR A 254 5.74 -1.10 3.69
C TYR A 254 5.79 0.19 4.52
N PHE A 255 4.75 0.99 4.44
CA PHE A 255 4.56 2.17 5.28
C PHE A 255 3.09 2.25 5.70
N ALA A 256 2.85 2.45 6.98
CA ALA A 256 1.55 2.78 7.53
C ALA A 256 1.70 3.96 8.50
N GLN A 257 0.85 4.96 8.38
CA GLN A 257 0.77 6.07 9.31
C GLN A 257 -0.11 5.66 10.49
N LEU A 258 0.49 5.57 11.69
CA LEU A 258 -0.21 5.08 12.89
C LEU A 258 -0.79 6.21 13.74
N ALA A 259 -0.09 7.36 13.79
CA ALA A 259 -0.54 8.51 14.56
C ALA A 259 -0.03 9.81 13.95
N THR A 260 -0.86 10.84 14.00
CA THR A 260 -0.51 12.22 13.61
C THR A 260 -0.24 13.14 14.81
N ALA A 261 -0.54 12.65 16.00
CA ALA A 261 -0.29 13.35 17.28
C ALA A 261 0.14 12.35 18.35
N ALA A 262 0.85 12.84 19.35
CA ALA A 262 1.24 12.03 20.50
C ALA A 262 0.00 11.70 21.35
N ALA A 263 -0.09 10.46 21.85
CA ALA A 263 -1.12 10.06 22.79
C ALA A 263 -0.96 10.78 24.13
N ASP A 264 -2.06 10.91 24.88
CA ASP A 264 -2.06 11.50 26.21
C ASP A 264 -1.09 10.76 27.14
N GLY A 265 -0.26 11.51 27.84
CA GLY A 265 0.77 10.95 28.74
C GLY A 265 2.02 10.41 28.02
N SER A 266 2.06 10.43 26.70
CA SER A 266 3.24 10.06 25.93
C SER A 266 4.34 11.12 26.01
N LYS A 267 5.60 10.69 25.91
CA LYS A 267 6.76 11.60 25.80
C LYS A 267 6.82 12.37 24.49
N GLY A 268 6.06 11.92 23.49
CA GLY A 268 5.95 12.56 22.19
C GLY A 268 5.91 11.57 21.02
N LEU A 269 5.88 12.09 19.81
CA LEU A 269 5.71 11.36 18.56
C LEU A 269 7.07 10.97 17.96
N ALA A 270 7.34 9.67 17.80
CA ALA A 270 8.58 9.14 17.24
C ALA A 270 8.38 8.61 15.82
N GLY A 271 9.20 9.03 14.87
CA GLY A 271 9.28 8.42 13.55
C GLY A 271 10.02 7.10 13.60
N PHE A 272 9.44 6.02 13.04
CA PHE A 272 9.99 4.67 13.12
C PHE A 272 10.34 4.11 11.74
N HIS A 273 11.57 3.60 11.63
CA HIS A 273 12.09 2.97 10.42
C HIS A 273 12.58 1.55 10.71
N GLY A 274 11.83 0.55 10.31
CA GLY A 274 12.20 -0.85 10.38
C GLY A 274 12.88 -1.34 9.10
N ALA A 275 13.77 -2.30 9.26
CA ALA A 275 14.36 -3.06 8.17
C ALA A 275 14.32 -4.55 8.49
N GLY A 276 13.25 -5.22 8.06
CA GLY A 276 12.93 -6.61 8.38
C GLY A 276 11.96 -6.75 9.56
N GLY A 277 10.82 -7.41 9.31
CA GLY A 277 9.62 -7.41 10.15
C GLY A 277 9.83 -7.71 11.64
N GLY A 278 10.17 -8.97 12.02
CA GLY A 278 10.19 -9.39 13.43
C GLY A 278 11.20 -8.64 14.31
N GLY A 279 12.40 -8.38 13.80
CA GLY A 279 13.44 -7.65 14.56
C GLY A 279 13.10 -6.19 14.80
N SER A 280 12.43 -5.55 13.85
CA SER A 280 11.98 -4.16 13.99
C SER A 280 10.76 -4.04 14.91
N MET A 281 9.84 -5.00 14.92
CA MET A 281 8.71 -5.00 15.85
C MET A 281 9.15 -5.03 17.31
N MET A 282 10.16 -5.86 17.66
CA MET A 282 10.73 -5.86 19.02
C MET A 282 11.30 -4.50 19.42
N SER A 283 11.86 -3.77 18.47
CA SER A 283 12.39 -2.42 18.71
C SER A 283 11.29 -1.38 18.80
N MET A 284 10.20 -1.58 18.06
CA MET A 284 9.00 -0.74 18.17
C MET A 284 8.36 -0.88 19.55
N ASP A 285 8.21 -2.12 20.05
CA ASP A 285 7.72 -2.38 21.41
C ASP A 285 8.61 -1.71 22.46
N ALA A 286 9.94 -1.76 22.29
CA ALA A 286 10.87 -1.09 23.21
C ALA A 286 10.67 0.44 23.26
N ILE A 287 10.37 1.08 22.13
CA ILE A 287 10.08 2.52 22.05
C ILE A 287 8.73 2.84 22.70
N VAL A 288 7.71 2.04 22.45
CA VAL A 288 6.39 2.19 23.10
C VAL A 288 6.54 2.02 24.62
N ASN A 289 7.25 1.00 25.07
CA ASN A 289 7.53 0.77 26.50
C ASN A 289 8.38 1.88 27.13
N ALA A 290 9.21 2.57 26.34
CA ALA A 290 9.93 3.76 26.78
C ALA A 290 9.05 5.01 26.87
N GLY A 291 7.75 4.92 26.52
CA GLY A 291 6.73 5.94 26.69
C GLY A 291 6.52 6.86 25.49
N PHE A 292 6.85 6.44 24.28
CA PHE A 292 6.64 7.21 23.06
C PHE A 292 5.42 6.71 22.26
N THR A 293 4.79 7.61 21.55
CA THR A 293 3.82 7.27 20.49
C THR A 293 4.57 7.09 19.19
N ILE A 294 4.27 6.02 18.45
CA ILE A 294 4.86 5.74 17.15
C ILE A 294 4.03 6.45 16.05
N ALA A 295 4.68 7.30 15.27
CA ALA A 295 4.04 8.03 14.18
C ALA A 295 3.66 7.14 13.00
N ASN A 296 4.52 6.18 12.69
CA ASN A 296 4.39 5.30 11.54
C ASN A 296 5.09 3.95 11.78
N PHE A 297 4.61 2.92 11.15
CA PHE A 297 5.39 1.71 10.90
C PHE A 297 5.96 1.76 9.49
N THR A 298 7.26 1.52 9.35
CA THR A 298 7.91 1.39 8.04
C THR A 298 8.75 0.12 8.03
N ASP A 299 8.66 -0.68 6.99
CA ASP A 299 9.55 -1.82 6.76
C ASP A 299 10.17 -1.71 5.36
N THR A 300 11.50 -1.59 5.31
CA THR A 300 12.27 -1.52 4.07
C THR A 300 12.86 -2.87 3.66
N SER A 301 12.39 -3.98 4.27
CA SER A 301 12.97 -5.31 4.13
C SER A 301 14.36 -5.45 4.78
N GLY A 302 14.86 -6.69 4.89
CA GLY A 302 16.13 -6.99 5.55
C GLY A 302 17.38 -6.50 4.79
N ASN A 303 17.29 -6.37 3.47
CA ASN A 303 18.39 -5.96 2.58
C ASN A 303 18.00 -4.79 1.67
N PRO A 304 17.62 -3.63 2.21
CA PRO A 304 17.17 -2.50 1.40
C PRO A 304 18.34 -1.85 0.63
N SER A 305 18.06 -1.32 -0.54
CA SER A 305 19.01 -0.42 -1.21
C SER A 305 19.13 0.91 -0.45
N ALA A 306 20.25 1.60 -0.61
CA ALA A 306 20.43 2.93 -0.03
C ALA A 306 19.34 3.92 -0.50
N SER A 307 18.92 3.82 -1.76
CA SER A 307 17.84 4.65 -2.31
C SER A 307 16.48 4.37 -1.66
N LYS A 308 16.17 3.10 -1.36
CA LYS A 308 14.95 2.73 -0.62
C LYS A 308 14.95 3.33 0.78
N VAL A 309 16.07 3.18 1.52
CA VAL A 309 16.23 3.75 2.85
C VAL A 309 16.13 5.28 2.85
N TYR A 310 16.73 5.92 1.85
CA TYR A 310 16.63 7.37 1.64
C TYR A 310 15.16 7.81 1.44
N ARG A 311 14.42 7.14 0.54
CA ARG A 311 13.01 7.43 0.28
C ARG A 311 12.14 7.20 1.53
N ALA A 312 12.34 6.08 2.22
CA ALA A 312 11.66 5.79 3.48
C ALA A 312 11.88 6.88 4.52
N SER A 313 13.14 7.31 4.70
CA SER A 313 13.50 8.39 5.63
C SER A 313 12.84 9.71 5.25
N ARG A 314 12.73 10.03 3.95
CA ARG A 314 12.06 11.22 3.44
C ARG A 314 10.55 11.18 3.74
N ILE A 315 9.90 10.03 3.57
CA ILE A 315 8.48 9.84 3.88
C ILE A 315 8.23 9.97 5.38
N ILE A 316 9.05 9.33 6.22
CA ILE A 316 8.95 9.44 7.67
C ILE A 316 9.10 10.90 8.12
N LEU A 317 10.11 11.60 7.60
CA LEU A 317 10.39 12.99 7.93
C LEU A 317 9.50 14.01 7.20
N ALA A 318 8.56 13.57 6.37
CA ALA A 318 7.47 14.40 5.90
C ALA A 318 6.35 14.58 6.94
N GLN A 319 6.36 13.80 8.01
CA GLN A 319 5.44 13.95 9.13
C GLN A 319 5.92 15.07 10.07
N PRO A 320 5.05 16.02 10.46
CA PRO A 320 5.39 17.07 11.42
C PRO A 320 5.41 16.55 12.87
N ASP A 321 5.89 17.37 13.76
CA ASP A 321 5.84 17.21 15.23
C ASP A 321 6.56 15.97 15.79
N LEU A 322 7.37 15.29 14.98
CA LEU A 322 8.25 14.25 15.48
C LEU A 322 9.27 14.83 16.46
N ILE A 323 9.54 14.14 17.56
CA ILE A 323 10.54 14.53 18.55
C ILE A 323 11.84 13.73 18.42
N GLY A 324 11.85 12.71 17.55
CA GLY A 324 13.03 11.92 17.27
C GLY A 324 12.77 10.90 16.16
N TYR A 325 13.85 10.37 15.60
CA TYR A 325 13.87 9.34 14.57
C TYR A 325 14.51 8.07 15.11
N PHE A 326 13.78 6.95 15.06
CA PHE A 326 14.29 5.66 15.51
C PHE A 326 14.35 4.67 14.34
N GLY A 327 15.55 4.16 14.05
CA GLY A 327 15.76 3.13 13.03
C GLY A 327 16.15 1.79 13.66
N SER A 328 15.63 0.67 13.12
CA SER A 328 15.98 -0.66 13.58
C SER A 328 16.13 -1.64 12.43
N GLY A 329 17.32 -2.22 12.30
CA GLY A 329 17.58 -3.36 11.43
C GLY A 329 17.20 -4.70 12.08
N SER A 330 17.02 -5.72 11.23
CA SER A 330 16.61 -7.07 11.65
C SER A 330 17.65 -7.83 12.49
N GLY A 331 18.92 -7.41 12.42
CA GLY A 331 20.03 -8.10 13.07
C GLY A 331 20.59 -9.30 12.29
N VAL A 332 19.97 -9.66 11.17
CA VAL A 332 20.33 -10.83 10.34
C VAL A 332 20.53 -10.50 8.87
N ALA A 333 20.62 -9.21 8.53
CA ALA A 333 20.79 -8.77 7.16
C ALA A 333 22.12 -9.28 6.57
N SER A 334 22.05 -9.91 5.40
CA SER A 334 23.22 -10.35 4.63
C SER A 334 23.88 -9.22 3.86
N GLN A 335 23.15 -8.14 3.62
CA GLN A 335 23.65 -6.95 2.96
C GLN A 335 24.54 -6.12 3.88
N GLU A 336 25.49 -5.42 3.28
CA GLU A 336 26.35 -4.45 3.93
C GLU A 336 25.54 -3.28 4.51
N GLN A 337 25.56 -3.11 5.85
CA GLN A 337 24.70 -2.14 6.54
C GLN A 337 25.09 -0.68 6.30
N TYR A 338 26.29 -0.41 5.81
CA TYR A 338 26.67 0.96 5.45
C TYR A 338 25.84 1.53 4.30
N TRP A 339 25.22 0.70 3.44
CA TRP A 339 24.27 1.19 2.44
C TRP A 339 23.03 1.83 3.08
N SER A 340 22.49 1.20 4.11
CA SER A 340 21.40 1.78 4.89
C SER A 340 21.85 3.07 5.60
N ALA A 341 23.04 3.09 6.17
CA ALA A 341 23.59 4.27 6.81
C ALA A 341 23.80 5.44 5.83
N TYR A 342 24.19 5.17 4.59
CA TYR A 342 24.32 6.21 3.56
C TYR A 342 22.96 6.80 3.16
N GLY A 343 21.94 5.96 2.99
CA GLY A 343 20.58 6.43 2.69
C GLY A 343 20.03 7.34 3.79
N LEU A 344 20.17 6.92 5.06
CA LEU A 344 19.81 7.70 6.24
C LEU A 344 20.58 9.02 6.29
N ALA A 345 21.90 8.93 6.19
CA ALA A 345 22.79 10.08 6.29
C ALA A 345 22.48 11.15 5.23
N LYS A 346 22.19 10.72 4.00
CA LYS A 346 21.77 11.65 2.93
C LYS A 346 20.46 12.34 3.28
N ALA A 347 19.43 11.60 3.69
CA ALA A 347 18.15 12.18 4.05
C ALA A 347 18.28 13.18 5.22
N PHE A 348 19.01 12.81 6.26
CA PHE A 348 19.20 13.65 7.44
C PHE A 348 19.98 14.93 7.11
N TRP A 349 21.01 14.83 6.30
CA TRP A 349 21.79 16.00 5.89
C TRP A 349 20.99 16.92 4.99
N GLU A 350 20.31 16.40 3.96
CA GLU A 350 19.52 17.21 3.03
C GLU A 350 18.37 17.94 3.74
N LEU A 351 17.73 17.28 4.69
CA LEU A 351 16.63 17.85 5.47
C LEU A 351 17.11 18.69 6.68
N ASP A 352 18.43 18.75 6.94
CA ASP A 352 19.02 19.49 8.06
C ASP A 352 18.38 19.06 9.40
N LEU A 353 18.45 17.76 9.70
CA LEU A 353 17.79 17.14 10.85
C LEU A 353 18.18 17.83 12.17
N ASP A 354 17.16 18.26 12.94
CA ASP A 354 17.32 18.96 14.22
C ASP A 354 16.65 18.25 15.40
N ILE A 355 16.18 17.02 15.17
CA ILE A 355 15.71 16.11 16.21
C ILE A 355 16.65 14.91 16.36
N PRO A 356 16.78 14.31 17.55
CA PRO A 356 17.67 13.19 17.77
C PRO A 356 17.33 11.98 16.90
N GLY A 357 18.36 11.29 16.41
CA GLY A 357 18.24 10.02 15.70
C GLY A 357 18.98 8.89 16.41
N VAL A 358 18.35 7.73 16.51
CA VAL A 358 19.00 6.51 17.01
C VAL A 358 18.75 5.38 16.03
N ILE A 359 19.83 4.75 15.56
CA ILE A 359 19.76 3.73 14.52
C ILE A 359 20.43 2.45 15.01
N ARG A 360 19.65 1.42 15.28
CA ARG A 360 20.15 0.09 15.59
C ARG A 360 20.31 -0.71 14.30
N LEU A 361 21.52 -0.81 13.85
CA LEU A 361 21.89 -1.59 12.66
C LEU A 361 22.04 -3.09 13.02
N GLY A 362 21.98 -3.94 12.03
CA GLY A 362 22.18 -5.36 12.28
C GLY A 362 22.41 -6.15 11.00
N GLY A 363 23.67 -6.57 10.79
CA GLY A 363 24.08 -7.31 9.60
C GLY A 363 25.55 -7.14 9.30
N ASN A 364 25.92 -7.41 8.05
CA ASN A 364 27.31 -7.29 7.61
C ASN A 364 27.80 -5.84 7.65
N ALA A 365 29.09 -5.67 7.95
CA ALA A 365 29.77 -4.37 7.99
C ALA A 365 29.08 -3.29 8.84
N GLU A 366 28.40 -3.69 9.94
CA GLU A 366 27.71 -2.76 10.83
C GLU A 366 28.64 -1.74 11.48
N ASP A 367 29.93 -2.07 11.70
CA ASP A 367 30.92 -1.13 12.24
C ASP A 367 31.16 0.07 11.30
N ARG A 368 31.26 -0.18 10.00
CA ARG A 368 31.37 0.87 9.00
C ARG A 368 30.09 1.73 8.97
N ALA A 369 28.94 1.10 9.10
CA ALA A 369 27.67 1.81 9.13
C ALA A 369 27.53 2.73 10.35
N VAL A 370 27.94 2.26 11.53
CA VAL A 370 28.01 3.07 12.77
C VAL A 370 28.97 4.25 12.59
N ASP A 371 30.13 4.04 11.93
CA ASP A 371 31.08 5.11 11.66
C ASP A 371 30.53 6.17 10.70
N VAL A 372 29.80 5.77 9.65
CA VAL A 372 29.08 6.70 8.75
C VAL A 372 28.12 7.59 9.53
N LEU A 373 27.26 7.01 10.38
CA LEU A 373 26.31 7.77 11.18
C LEU A 373 27.01 8.69 12.20
N ARG A 374 28.08 8.23 12.82
CA ARG A 374 28.88 9.02 13.76
C ARG A 374 29.52 10.25 13.10
N ARG A 375 30.04 10.10 11.86
CA ARG A 375 30.60 11.21 11.09
C ARG A 375 29.51 12.18 10.68
N MET A 376 28.38 11.66 10.18
CA MET A 376 27.24 12.48 9.77
C MET A 376 26.68 13.29 10.93
N SER A 377 26.58 12.71 12.12
CA SER A 377 26.06 13.39 13.32
C SER A 377 26.78 14.72 13.60
N LYS A 378 28.06 14.84 13.27
CA LYS A 378 28.85 16.07 13.44
C LYS A 378 28.43 17.22 12.50
N LEU A 379 27.66 16.92 11.47
CA LEU A 379 27.17 17.85 10.45
C LEU A 379 25.71 18.24 10.65
N LEU A 380 25.06 17.65 11.65
CA LEU A 380 23.65 17.86 11.95
C LEU A 380 23.48 18.74 13.21
N ARG A 381 22.28 19.30 13.36
CA ARG A 381 21.94 20.11 14.55
C ARG A 381 21.61 19.28 15.77
N ALA A 382 21.20 18.03 15.54
CA ALA A 382 20.88 17.09 16.61
C ALA A 382 21.75 15.82 16.50
N PRO A 383 22.01 15.13 17.63
CA PRO A 383 22.82 13.92 17.63
C PRO A 383 22.12 12.78 16.90
N VAL A 384 22.90 12.05 16.08
CA VAL A 384 22.51 10.77 15.48
C VAL A 384 23.50 9.71 15.93
N GLU A 385 22.99 8.66 16.57
CA GLU A 385 23.81 7.56 17.11
C GLU A 385 23.49 6.24 16.42
N GLY A 386 24.54 5.52 16.02
CA GLY A 386 24.44 4.16 15.47
C GLY A 386 24.77 3.10 16.53
N TYR A 387 23.99 2.01 16.51
CA TYR A 387 24.14 0.85 17.40
C TYR A 387 24.25 -0.44 16.59
N ARG A 388 24.88 -1.46 17.18
CA ARG A 388 25.07 -2.78 16.57
C ARG A 388 23.93 -3.73 16.95
N LYS A 389 23.84 -4.87 16.28
CA LYS A 389 22.89 -5.94 16.58
C LYS A 389 23.00 -6.47 18.02
N THR A 390 24.19 -6.40 18.61
CA THR A 390 24.43 -6.84 19.99
C THR A 390 23.83 -5.92 21.05
N ASN A 391 23.48 -4.69 20.69
CA ASN A 391 22.81 -3.78 21.61
C ASN A 391 21.32 -4.15 21.71
N ALA A 392 20.85 -4.43 22.92
CA ALA A 392 19.44 -4.79 23.15
C ALA A 392 18.50 -3.64 22.77
N PRO A 393 17.35 -3.91 22.14
CA PRO A 393 16.38 -2.89 21.78
C PRO A 393 15.97 -1.97 22.93
N ALA A 394 15.75 -2.52 24.13
CA ALA A 394 15.39 -1.74 25.32
C ALA A 394 16.48 -0.72 25.71
N THR A 395 17.75 -1.13 25.72
CA THR A 395 18.88 -0.22 26.02
C THR A 395 18.98 0.90 24.99
N VAL A 396 18.73 0.59 23.71
CA VAL A 396 18.77 1.58 22.64
C VAL A 396 17.58 2.55 22.74
N ALA A 397 16.41 2.05 23.14
CA ALA A 397 15.22 2.88 23.40
C ALA A 397 15.40 3.80 24.60
N GLU A 398 16.04 3.32 25.69
CA GLU A 398 16.42 4.16 26.84
C GLU A 398 17.37 5.29 26.43
N ARG A 399 18.34 4.98 25.57
CA ARG A 399 19.26 6.00 25.04
C ARG A 399 18.54 7.02 24.19
N PHE A 400 17.62 6.57 23.33
CA PHE A 400 16.75 7.46 22.56
C PHE A 400 15.98 8.42 23.48
N ALA A 401 15.37 7.89 24.54
CA ALA A 401 14.65 8.71 25.51
C ALA A 401 15.53 9.79 26.16
N LYS A 402 16.78 9.45 26.51
CA LYS A 402 17.74 10.40 27.06
C LYS A 402 18.10 11.51 26.07
N LEU A 403 18.30 11.16 24.78
CA LEU A 403 18.62 12.16 23.75
C LEU A 403 17.44 13.09 23.50
N VAL A 404 16.23 12.55 23.42
CA VAL A 404 14.99 13.36 23.26
C VAL A 404 14.79 14.30 24.44
N ALA A 405 14.98 13.83 25.68
CA ALA A 405 14.91 14.68 26.85
C ALA A 405 15.94 15.82 26.83
N GLY A 406 17.15 15.53 26.32
CA GLY A 406 18.21 16.53 26.15
C GLY A 406 17.97 17.54 25.03
N ALA A 407 17.07 17.26 24.09
CA ALA A 407 16.75 18.15 22.97
C ALA A 407 15.76 19.29 23.34
N GLY A 408 15.34 19.40 24.59
CA GLY A 408 14.59 20.56 25.08
C GLY A 408 13.20 20.75 24.47
N GLY A 409 12.54 19.66 24.02
CA GLY A 409 11.19 19.72 23.44
C GLY A 409 11.13 20.16 21.98
N THR A 410 12.26 20.12 21.28
CA THR A 410 12.31 20.38 19.83
C THR A 410 11.36 19.42 19.09
N LYS A 411 10.50 20.00 18.24
CA LYS A 411 9.59 19.28 17.35
C LYS A 411 10.01 19.48 15.91
N TRP A 412 10.06 18.41 15.18
CA TRP A 412 10.40 18.41 13.77
C TRP A 412 9.37 19.17 12.93
N LYS A 413 9.86 19.98 12.02
CA LYS A 413 9.05 20.61 10.97
C LYS A 413 9.60 20.17 9.62
N PRO A 414 8.78 19.55 8.75
CA PRO A 414 9.21 19.14 7.42
C PRO A 414 9.86 20.30 6.66
N ARG A 415 10.94 20.00 5.93
CA ARG A 415 11.75 21.00 5.24
C ARG A 415 11.98 20.63 3.79
N THR A 416 12.15 21.63 2.95
CA THR A 416 12.70 21.43 1.61
C THR A 416 14.15 20.95 1.71
N PRO A 417 14.53 19.91 0.96
CA PRO A 417 15.89 19.39 1.00
C PRO A 417 16.92 20.43 0.56
N ARG A 418 18.06 20.43 1.23
CA ARG A 418 19.25 21.13 0.75
C ARG A 418 19.76 20.42 -0.49
N VAL A 419 20.04 21.19 -1.54
CA VAL A 419 20.69 20.69 -2.73
C VAL A 419 22.18 21.03 -2.64
N PRO A 420 23.08 20.03 -2.67
CA PRO A 420 24.51 20.29 -2.70
C PRO A 420 24.92 21.19 -3.88
N GLU A 421 25.91 22.04 -3.71
CA GLU A 421 26.32 22.99 -4.73
C GLU A 421 26.72 22.30 -6.05
N PHE A 422 27.43 21.18 -5.95
CA PHE A 422 27.83 20.40 -7.12
C PHE A 422 26.63 19.80 -7.89
N VAL A 423 25.47 19.64 -7.28
CA VAL A 423 24.23 19.23 -7.96
C VAL A 423 23.60 20.40 -8.69
N ARG A 424 23.73 21.63 -8.15
CA ARG A 424 23.23 22.87 -8.77
C ARG A 424 24.05 23.31 -9.96
N ASP A 425 25.35 23.07 -9.92
CA ASP A 425 26.28 23.35 -11.02
C ASP A 425 27.11 22.11 -11.36
N PRO A 426 26.55 21.17 -12.14
CA PRO A 426 27.26 19.95 -12.53
C PRO A 426 28.55 20.23 -13.32
N SER A 427 28.63 21.33 -14.06
CA SER A 427 29.80 21.67 -14.86
C SER A 427 31.00 22.05 -13.99
N ALA A 428 30.76 22.73 -12.88
CA ALA A 428 31.81 23.11 -11.93
C ALA A 428 32.33 21.91 -11.11
N THR A 429 31.50 20.88 -10.93
CA THR A 429 31.75 19.74 -10.03
C THR A 429 32.31 18.51 -10.70
N MET A 430 32.07 18.33 -11.98
CA MET A 430 32.50 17.14 -12.71
C MET A 430 34.03 16.93 -12.71
N LEU A 431 34.79 18.00 -12.62
CA LEU A 431 36.25 17.99 -12.61
C LEU A 431 36.84 17.92 -11.20
N ALA A 432 36.06 18.09 -10.15
CA ALA A 432 36.51 18.26 -8.78
C ALA A 432 36.50 16.98 -7.95
N VAL A 433 35.90 15.92 -8.44
CA VAL A 433 35.76 14.67 -7.67
C VAL A 433 36.99 13.80 -7.87
N LYS A 434 37.92 13.88 -6.97
CA LYS A 434 39.03 12.92 -6.89
C LYS A 434 38.51 11.57 -6.48
N GLY A 435 38.75 10.54 -7.29
CA GLY A 435 38.40 9.17 -6.98
C GLY A 435 37.11 8.68 -7.58
N GLY A 436 36.51 9.42 -8.50
CA GLY A 436 35.79 8.75 -9.50
C GLY A 436 34.31 8.77 -9.54
N ARG A 437 33.57 9.56 -8.77
CA ARG A 437 32.13 9.54 -8.90
C ARG A 437 31.57 10.92 -9.22
N VAL A 438 30.86 10.99 -10.32
CA VAL A 438 30.50 12.24 -10.94
C VAL A 438 29.00 12.33 -11.06
N TRP A 439 28.47 13.48 -10.72
CA TRP A 439 27.09 13.85 -11.00
C TRP A 439 26.94 14.32 -12.44
N ILE A 440 26.00 13.77 -13.18
CA ILE A 440 25.74 14.15 -14.58
C ILE A 440 24.25 14.24 -14.83
N ASP A 441 23.80 15.34 -15.43
CA ASP A 441 22.47 15.37 -16.00
C ASP A 441 22.42 14.60 -17.34
N SER A 442 21.25 14.05 -17.66
CA SER A 442 21.08 13.21 -18.85
C SER A 442 21.27 13.99 -20.16
N ALA A 443 21.01 15.29 -20.17
CA ALA A 443 21.17 16.14 -21.33
C ALA A 443 22.65 16.48 -21.59
N GLN A 444 23.44 16.68 -20.55
CA GLN A 444 24.88 16.83 -20.65
C GLN A 444 25.57 15.52 -21.06
N TRP A 445 25.14 14.39 -20.48
CA TRP A 445 25.63 13.06 -20.85
C TRP A 445 25.49 12.78 -22.34
N SER A 446 24.39 13.19 -22.93
CA SER A 446 24.12 12.97 -24.35
C SER A 446 24.97 13.89 -25.26
N ARG A 447 25.42 15.04 -24.76
CA ARG A 447 26.09 16.06 -25.55
C ARG A 447 27.63 16.06 -25.43
N ASP A 448 28.16 15.57 -24.29
CA ASP A 448 29.59 15.71 -23.99
C ASP A 448 30.32 14.35 -23.97
N SER A 449 31.06 14.07 -25.05
CA SER A 449 31.85 12.84 -25.18
C SER A 449 33.07 12.79 -24.25
N GLY A 450 33.64 13.97 -23.89
CA GLY A 450 34.72 14.06 -22.93
C GLY A 450 34.29 13.67 -21.53
N MET A 451 33.12 14.13 -21.13
CA MET A 451 32.50 13.78 -19.88
C MET A 451 32.18 12.27 -19.79
N ARG A 452 31.59 11.68 -20.85
CA ARG A 452 31.37 10.26 -20.93
C ARG A 452 32.62 9.44 -20.69
N ARG A 453 33.71 9.84 -21.35
CA ARG A 453 35.01 9.17 -21.21
C ARG A 453 35.59 9.31 -19.81
N ALA A 454 35.46 10.49 -19.19
CA ALA A 454 35.90 10.70 -17.81
C ALA A 454 35.13 9.81 -16.82
N VAL A 455 33.84 9.66 -17.01
CA VAL A 455 32.99 8.80 -16.17
C VAL A 455 33.33 7.32 -16.34
N GLU A 456 33.54 6.86 -17.57
CA GLU A 456 33.98 5.50 -17.87
C GLU A 456 35.33 5.15 -17.21
N THR A 457 36.22 6.11 -17.18
CA THR A 457 37.54 5.93 -16.57
C THR A 457 37.50 5.86 -15.05
N HIS A 458 36.47 6.45 -14.46
CA HIS A 458 36.31 6.58 -13.01
C HIS A 458 35.06 5.79 -12.54
N SER A 459 35.00 4.54 -12.86
CA SER A 459 33.87 3.66 -12.60
C SER A 459 33.21 3.85 -11.23
N GLY A 460 31.95 4.13 -11.23
CA GLY A 460 31.08 4.13 -10.08
C GLY A 460 30.41 5.48 -9.84
N GLY A 461 29.20 5.47 -9.43
CA GLY A 461 28.41 6.52 -8.86
C GLY A 461 28.08 7.72 -9.71
N LEU A 462 27.02 7.57 -10.44
CA LEU A 462 26.36 8.66 -11.14
C LEU A 462 24.96 8.83 -10.57
N ILE A 463 24.55 10.06 -10.33
CA ILE A 463 23.13 10.40 -10.36
C ILE A 463 22.84 10.87 -11.79
N VAL A 464 21.96 10.17 -12.47
CA VAL A 464 21.40 10.63 -13.74
C VAL A 464 19.93 10.92 -13.51
N ASP A 465 19.56 12.18 -13.72
CA ASP A 465 18.18 12.60 -13.74
C ASP A 465 17.67 12.60 -15.19
N ARG A 466 16.56 11.93 -15.48
CA ARG A 466 15.96 11.91 -16.81
C ARG A 466 15.34 13.24 -17.20
N ALA A 467 14.86 14.01 -16.24
CA ALA A 467 14.19 15.28 -16.47
C ALA A 467 15.13 16.49 -16.42
N GLY A 468 16.43 16.27 -16.11
CA GLY A 468 17.39 17.36 -15.91
C GLY A 468 17.21 18.11 -14.59
N ALA A 469 16.35 17.63 -13.70
CA ALA A 469 16.20 18.17 -12.36
C ALA A 469 17.15 17.48 -11.37
N PRO A 470 17.64 18.17 -10.34
CA PRO A 470 18.51 17.58 -9.35
C PRO A 470 17.80 16.44 -8.60
N ALA A 471 18.36 15.25 -8.67
CA ALA A 471 17.79 14.06 -8.00
C ALA A 471 17.65 14.22 -6.47
N ALA A 472 18.37 15.17 -5.88
CA ALA A 472 18.27 15.53 -4.47
C ALA A 472 17.05 16.39 -4.12
N SER A 473 16.32 16.92 -5.11
CA SER A 473 15.20 17.86 -4.92
C SER A 473 13.82 17.19 -4.91
N LEU A 474 13.73 15.86 -4.79
CA LEU A 474 12.45 15.18 -4.77
C LEU A 474 11.62 15.62 -3.58
N ALA A 475 10.61 16.46 -3.84
CA ALA A 475 9.52 16.70 -2.93
C ALA A 475 8.65 15.45 -2.80
N SER A 476 7.86 15.34 -1.72
CA SER A 476 6.98 14.19 -1.51
C SER A 476 6.01 13.92 -2.68
N GLU A 477 5.60 14.98 -3.38
CA GLU A 477 4.74 14.90 -4.57
C GLU A 477 5.46 14.30 -5.79
N GLU A 478 6.78 14.46 -5.89
CA GLU A 478 7.57 13.90 -6.99
C GLU A 478 7.81 12.40 -6.85
N PHE A 479 7.68 11.83 -5.64
CA PHE A 479 7.69 10.38 -5.44
C PHE A 479 6.53 9.67 -6.13
N ALA A 480 5.40 10.35 -6.27
CA ALA A 480 4.22 9.84 -6.96
C ALA A 480 4.29 10.00 -8.49
N ASN A 481 5.23 10.80 -9.00
CA ASN A 481 5.34 11.06 -10.43
C ASN A 481 6.18 9.97 -11.11
N LYS A 482 5.52 9.09 -11.87
CA LYS A 482 6.16 7.97 -12.59
C LYS A 482 7.21 8.41 -13.64
N ASP A 483 7.19 9.67 -14.05
CA ASP A 483 8.11 10.22 -15.05
C ASP A 483 9.44 10.69 -14.44
N SER A 484 9.50 10.89 -13.12
CA SER A 484 10.76 11.15 -12.40
C SER A 484 11.44 9.82 -12.04
N GLU A 485 11.81 9.03 -13.03
CA GLU A 485 12.70 7.91 -12.80
C GLU A 485 14.06 8.44 -12.33
N LEU A 486 14.27 8.44 -11.04
CA LEU A 486 15.59 8.36 -10.44
C LEU A 486 16.23 7.09 -10.97
N LEU A 487 17.03 7.25 -11.99
CA LEU A 487 17.84 6.16 -12.47
C LEU A 487 18.82 5.81 -11.37
N ALA A 488 18.72 4.66 -11.06
CA ALA A 488 19.45 3.82 -10.19
C ALA A 488 20.96 3.97 -10.39
N CYS A 489 21.66 4.70 -9.54
CA CYS A 489 23.09 4.95 -9.58
C CYS A 489 23.72 4.82 -8.21
N ASP A 490 24.93 4.38 -8.18
CA ASP A 490 25.81 4.69 -7.06
C ASP A 490 26.14 6.18 -7.11
N VAL A 491 25.78 6.90 -6.08
CA VAL A 491 26.08 8.31 -5.96
C VAL A 491 27.06 8.55 -4.85
N GLU A 492 28.16 9.14 -5.20
CA GLU A 492 29.06 9.73 -4.23
C GLU A 492 28.70 11.20 -4.04
N CYS A 493 28.25 11.54 -2.84
CA CYS A 493 27.94 12.91 -2.47
C CYS A 493 29.04 13.45 -1.56
N ARG A 494 29.80 14.43 -2.03
CA ARG A 494 30.78 15.13 -1.22
C ARG A 494 30.07 16.14 -0.34
N ILE A 495 30.18 16.00 0.98
CA ILE A 495 29.63 16.99 1.89
C ILE A 495 30.68 18.04 2.18
N ALA A 496 30.40 19.29 1.84
CA ALA A 496 31.29 20.40 2.08
C ALA A 496 31.67 20.52 3.56
N GLY A 497 32.97 20.68 3.84
CA GLY A 497 33.50 20.86 5.20
C GLY A 497 33.93 19.59 5.91
N VAL A 498 33.78 18.41 5.31
CA VAL A 498 34.28 17.15 5.87
C VAL A 498 35.18 16.46 4.87
N GLU A 499 36.47 16.60 5.06
CA GLU A 499 37.47 15.99 4.20
C GLU A 499 37.37 14.46 4.29
N GLY A 500 37.23 13.79 3.15
CA GLY A 500 37.15 12.34 3.05
C GLY A 500 35.83 11.70 3.44
N PHE A 501 34.75 12.50 3.64
CA PHE A 501 33.42 11.94 3.84
C PHE A 501 32.65 11.90 2.52
N HIS A 502 32.23 10.72 2.13
CA HIS A 502 31.44 10.46 0.94
C HIS A 502 30.11 9.83 1.31
N LEU A 503 29.03 10.33 0.71
CA LEU A 503 27.73 9.71 0.78
C LEU A 503 27.50 8.93 -0.51
N GLU A 504 27.53 7.60 -0.41
CA GLU A 504 27.25 6.73 -1.55
C GLU A 504 25.79 6.27 -1.51
N LEU A 505 25.09 6.40 -2.63
CA LEU A 505 23.80 5.81 -2.86
C LEU A 505 23.93 4.74 -3.94
N HIS A 506 23.71 3.50 -3.58
CA HIS A 506 23.63 2.44 -4.56
C HIS A 506 22.26 2.43 -5.22
N ILE A 507 22.25 2.60 -6.54
CA ILE A 507 21.04 2.60 -7.32
C ILE A 507 21.14 1.45 -8.35
N PRO A 508 20.29 0.41 -8.32
CA PRO A 508 20.35 -0.72 -9.25
C PRO A 508 20.11 -0.31 -10.70
N GLY A 509 20.85 -0.86 -11.65
CA GLY A 509 20.65 -0.69 -13.08
C GLY A 509 21.43 0.47 -13.72
N LEU A 510 22.21 1.25 -12.97
CA LEU A 510 23.01 2.31 -13.55
C LEU A 510 24.06 1.81 -14.52
N ASP A 511 24.77 0.74 -14.18
CA ASP A 511 25.80 0.16 -15.04
C ASP A 511 25.26 -0.18 -16.42
N GLU A 512 24.03 -0.67 -16.49
CA GLU A 512 23.36 -0.96 -17.75
C GLU A 512 22.98 0.33 -18.51
N LEU A 513 22.48 1.34 -17.80
CA LEU A 513 22.16 2.63 -18.40
C LEU A 513 23.40 3.34 -18.90
N VAL A 514 24.48 3.36 -18.12
CA VAL A 514 25.75 3.95 -18.50
C VAL A 514 26.26 3.25 -19.76
N ARG A 515 26.27 1.93 -19.80
CA ARG A 515 26.66 1.16 -21.00
C ARG A 515 25.79 1.47 -22.21
N ARG A 516 24.46 1.55 -22.06
CA ARG A 516 23.55 1.89 -23.17
C ARG A 516 23.78 3.30 -23.70
N LYS A 517 24.00 4.28 -22.83
CA LYS A 517 24.25 5.68 -23.26
C LYS A 517 25.62 5.85 -23.90
N VAL A 518 26.62 5.13 -23.41
CA VAL A 518 27.96 5.08 -24.03
C VAL A 518 27.88 4.47 -25.42
N ALA A 519 27.21 3.32 -25.59
CA ALA A 519 27.04 2.70 -26.89
C ALA A 519 26.29 3.59 -27.90
N ALA A 520 25.24 4.30 -27.44
CA ALA A 520 24.48 5.25 -28.29
C ALA A 520 25.22 6.52 -28.67
N GLY A 521 26.28 6.89 -27.95
CA GLY A 521 27.08 8.04 -28.25
C GLY A 521 28.37 7.73 -29.03
N ALA A 522 28.67 6.46 -29.29
CA ALA A 522 29.78 5.99 -30.10
C ALA A 522 29.41 5.77 -31.59
N SER A 523 28.12 5.97 -31.95
CA SER A 523 27.60 5.89 -33.32
C SER A 523 27.43 7.35 -33.91
#